data_f84ac9f73a08aada32d158cae96cd560
#
_entry.id   f84ac9f73a08aada32d158cae96cd560
#
_cell.length_a   1.000
_cell.length_b   1.000
_cell.length_c   1.000
_cell.angle_alpha   90.00
_cell.angle_beta   90.00
_cell.angle_gamma   90.00
#
_symmetry.space_group_name_H-M   'P 1'
#
loop_
_entity.id
_entity.type
_entity.pdbx_description
1 polymer ?
#
loop_
_entity_poly.entity_id
_entity_poly.type
_entity_poly.pdbx_seq_one_letter_code
_entity_poly.pdbx_strand_id
1 'polypeptide(L)'
;MEKRSAQRHRISTSVVCSFLNSVNFGEPVDGRMKNCCVNGLYAELRFYFKTGTVLVVRTTGSSCGCSREEGFRSLAIAQVKWSTPITVEGEAYYGTGLKYVEI
;
A
#
# COMPACT_ATOMS: atom_id res chain seq x y z
N MET A 1 21.34 3.60 15.08
CA MET A 1 20.53 4.75 15.38
C MET A 1 19.61 5.12 14.22
N GLU A 2 18.37 5.29 14.52
CA GLU A 2 17.37 5.58 13.51
C GLU A 2 17.44 7.03 13.06
N LYS A 3 17.48 7.23 11.75
CA LYS A 3 17.64 8.57 11.21
C LYS A 3 16.44 9.08 10.48
N ARG A 4 15.43 8.29 10.34
CA ARG A 4 14.28 8.73 9.58
C ARG A 4 13.50 9.79 10.30
N SER A 5 12.97 10.72 9.54
CA SER A 5 12.12 11.72 10.13
C SER A 5 10.75 11.15 10.47
N ALA A 6 10.33 10.11 9.80
CA ALA A 6 9.06 9.46 10.09
C ALA A 6 9.31 8.01 10.43
N GLN A 7 8.68 7.57 11.48
CA GLN A 7 8.83 6.21 11.94
C GLN A 7 7.93 5.27 11.15
N ARG A 8 8.47 4.13 10.78
CA ARG A 8 7.69 3.11 10.10
C ARG A 8 7.11 2.15 11.10
N HIS A 9 5.85 1.83 10.90
CA HIS A 9 5.17 0.87 11.75
C HIS A 9 5.04 -0.43 11.00
N ARG A 10 5.52 -1.49 11.59
CA ARG A 10 5.42 -2.81 10.99
C ARG A 10 4.05 -3.36 11.18
N ILE A 11 3.40 -3.67 10.10
CA ILE A 11 2.08 -4.26 10.14
C ILE A 11 2.01 -5.32 9.07
N SER A 12 0.98 -6.11 9.12
CA SER A 12 0.73 -7.08 8.07
C SER A 12 -0.78 -7.19 7.96
N THR A 13 -1.32 -6.49 6.99
CA THR A 13 -2.77 -6.47 6.85
C THR A 13 -3.12 -6.52 5.37
N SER A 14 -4.22 -7.17 5.08
CA SER A 14 -4.66 -7.31 3.70
C SER A 14 -5.12 -5.97 3.16
N VAL A 15 -4.77 -5.71 1.92
CA VAL A 15 -5.22 -4.50 1.24
C VAL A 15 -5.77 -4.87 -0.11
N VAL A 16 -6.62 -4.01 -0.61
CA VAL A 16 -7.17 -4.13 -1.95
C VAL A 16 -6.89 -2.81 -2.64
N CYS A 17 -6.22 -2.89 -3.79
CA CYS A 17 -5.87 -1.71 -4.55
C CYS A 17 -6.63 -1.72 -5.86
N SER A 18 -7.16 -0.57 -6.26
CA SER A 18 -7.82 -0.45 -7.55
C SER A 18 -7.47 0.88 -8.16
N PHE A 19 -7.58 0.94 -9.49
CA PHE A 19 -7.31 2.18 -10.18
C PHE A 19 -8.32 3.24 -9.77
N LEU A 20 -7.82 4.44 -9.59
CA LEU A 20 -8.70 5.58 -9.39
C LEU A 20 -9.15 6.05 -10.74
N ASN A 21 -10.33 5.63 -11.12
CA ASN A 21 -10.85 5.90 -12.45
C ASN A 21 -12.32 6.26 -12.31
N SER A 22 -12.71 7.35 -12.93
CA SER A 22 -14.07 7.84 -12.76
C SER A 22 -15.10 6.98 -13.48
N VAL A 23 -14.68 6.19 -14.44
CA VAL A 23 -15.64 5.43 -15.23
C VAL A 23 -15.71 3.99 -14.77
N ASN A 24 -14.58 3.36 -14.63
CA ASN A 24 -14.51 1.98 -14.22
C ASN A 24 -13.46 1.83 -13.16
N PHE A 25 -13.83 1.09 -12.13
CA PHE A 25 -12.82 0.65 -11.20
C PHE A 25 -12.30 -0.64 -11.76
N GLY A 26 -11.13 -0.68 -12.26
CA GLY A 26 -10.55 -1.91 -12.72
C GLY A 26 -10.73 -2.99 -11.66
N GLU A 27 -10.38 -4.20 -12.00
CA GLU A 27 -10.48 -5.27 -11.04
C GLU A 27 -9.57 -4.99 -9.85
N PRO A 28 -10.06 -5.17 -8.64
CA PRO A 28 -9.23 -4.94 -7.47
C PRO A 28 -8.09 -5.94 -7.40
N VAL A 29 -6.97 -5.47 -6.92
CA VAL A 29 -5.78 -6.29 -6.78
C VAL A 29 -5.52 -6.50 -5.31
N ASP A 30 -5.43 -7.74 -4.90
CA ASP A 30 -5.15 -8.09 -3.52
C ASP A 30 -3.68 -7.94 -3.23
N GLY A 31 -3.40 -7.61 -1.99
CA GLY A 31 -2.03 -7.50 -1.55
C GLY A 31 -1.96 -7.47 -0.04
N ARG A 32 -0.78 -7.19 0.43
CA ARG A 32 -0.54 -7.14 1.86
C ARG A 32 0.33 -5.95 2.18
N MET A 33 -0.19 -5.09 3.04
CA MET A 33 0.56 -3.94 3.50
C MET A 33 1.51 -4.38 4.59
N LYS A 34 2.79 -4.10 4.42
CA LYS A 34 3.81 -4.57 5.35
C LYS A 34 4.28 -3.48 6.30
N ASN A 35 4.16 -2.24 5.92
CA ASN A 35 4.43 -1.15 6.82
C ASN A 35 3.79 0.12 6.29
N CYS A 36 3.66 1.09 7.16
CA CYS A 36 3.13 2.38 6.78
C CYS A 36 3.82 3.47 7.61
N CYS A 37 3.72 4.68 7.12
CA CYS A 37 4.19 5.84 7.85
C CYS A 37 3.27 7.00 7.47
N VAL A 38 3.57 8.17 8.01
CA VAL A 38 2.68 9.30 7.82
C VAL A 38 2.56 9.69 6.35
N ASN A 39 3.57 9.39 5.54
CA ASN A 39 3.58 9.81 4.14
C ASN A 39 3.10 8.76 3.17
N GLY A 40 3.08 7.51 3.57
CA GLY A 40 2.70 6.47 2.63
C GLY A 40 2.85 5.09 3.21
N LEU A 41 2.93 4.11 2.32
CA LEU A 41 2.97 2.74 2.76
C LEU A 41 3.77 1.89 1.78
N TYR A 42 4.14 0.71 2.23
CA TYR A 42 4.75 -0.32 1.38
C TYR A 42 3.86 -1.54 1.40
N ALA A 43 3.54 -2.05 0.23
CA ALA A 43 2.70 -3.22 0.12
C ALA A 43 3.27 -4.17 -0.92
N GLU A 44 2.99 -5.46 -0.71
CA GLU A 44 3.34 -6.49 -1.68
C GLU A 44 2.07 -6.84 -2.42
N LEU A 45 2.07 -6.58 -3.71
CA LEU A 45 0.88 -6.70 -4.53
C LEU A 45 1.07 -7.77 -5.59
N ARG A 46 -0.01 -8.33 -6.04
CA ARG A 46 0.02 -9.37 -7.06
C ARG A 46 0.10 -8.80 -8.47
N PHE A 47 0.06 -7.52 -8.61
CA PHE A 47 -0.01 -6.89 -9.92
C PHE A 47 0.98 -5.75 -9.97
N TYR A 48 1.60 -5.55 -11.13
CA TYR A 48 2.54 -4.47 -11.32
C TYR A 48 1.79 -3.19 -11.69
N PHE A 49 1.97 -2.16 -10.88
CA PHE A 49 1.44 -0.84 -11.18
C PHE A 49 2.59 0.08 -11.53
N LYS A 50 2.47 0.73 -12.66
CA LYS A 50 3.49 1.62 -13.14
C LYS A 50 3.65 2.82 -12.22
N THR A 51 4.88 3.29 -12.08
CA THR A 51 5.16 4.49 -11.31
C THR A 51 4.29 5.64 -11.80
N GLY A 52 3.71 6.37 -10.86
CA GLY A 52 2.82 7.47 -11.17
C GLY A 52 1.35 7.09 -11.15
N THR A 53 1.04 5.81 -11.15
CA THR A 53 -0.35 5.38 -11.11
C THR A 53 -0.95 5.76 -9.77
N VAL A 54 -2.18 6.26 -9.81
CA VAL A 54 -2.91 6.64 -8.60
C VAL A 54 -3.93 5.55 -8.31
N LEU A 55 -3.90 5.08 -7.08
CA LEU A 55 -4.72 3.94 -6.68
C LEU A 55 -5.56 4.31 -5.48
N VAL A 56 -6.70 3.65 -5.37
CA VAL A 56 -7.47 3.62 -4.14
C VAL A 56 -7.03 2.40 -3.38
N VAL A 57 -6.55 2.60 -2.16
CA VAL A 57 -6.04 1.53 -1.32
C VAL A 57 -6.98 1.37 -0.14
N ARG A 58 -7.51 0.19 0.01
CA ARG A 58 -8.42 -0.10 1.10
C ARG A 58 -7.92 -1.29 1.88
N THR A 59 -7.84 -1.16 3.19
CA THR A 59 -7.48 -2.29 4.02
C THR A 59 -8.71 -3.12 4.29
N THR A 60 -8.51 -4.43 4.30
CA THR A 60 -9.60 -5.36 4.56
C THR A 60 -9.21 -6.20 5.76
N GLY A 61 -10.20 -6.70 6.44
CA GLY A 61 -9.93 -7.53 7.58
C GLY A 61 -9.50 -6.72 8.77
N SER A 62 -9.38 -7.37 9.88
CA SER A 62 -9.09 -6.69 11.10
C SER A 62 -7.59 -6.46 11.22
N SER A 63 -7.23 -5.31 11.65
CA SER A 63 -5.82 -4.94 11.70
C SER A 63 -5.28 -4.90 13.11
N CYS A 64 -5.90 -5.51 14.03
CA CYS A 64 -5.29 -5.73 15.33
C CYS A 64 -4.69 -4.48 15.95
N GLY A 65 -5.43 -3.43 16.00
CA GLY A 65 -4.93 -2.23 16.64
C GLY A 65 -4.06 -1.36 15.77
N CYS A 66 -3.77 -1.78 14.57
CA CYS A 66 -2.98 -0.94 13.68
C CYS A 66 -3.69 0.35 13.33
N SER A 67 -4.99 0.39 13.51
CA SER A 67 -5.75 1.58 13.17
C SER A 67 -5.33 2.79 13.98
N ARG A 68 -4.61 2.57 15.05
CA ARG A 68 -4.14 3.68 15.85
C ARG A 68 -2.72 4.09 15.51
N GLU A 69 -2.08 3.36 14.61
CA GLU A 69 -0.73 3.69 14.24
C GLU A 69 -0.71 4.91 13.35
N GLU A 70 0.29 5.72 13.54
CA GLU A 70 0.46 6.88 12.70
C GLU A 70 0.68 6.46 11.27
N GLY A 71 -0.06 7.06 10.36
CA GLY A 71 0.04 6.73 8.95
C GLY A 71 -0.86 5.62 8.49
N PHE A 72 -1.53 4.96 9.41
CA PHE A 72 -2.47 3.92 9.02
C PHE A 72 -3.76 4.55 8.53
N ARG A 73 -4.22 4.11 7.39
CA ARG A 73 -5.49 4.57 6.83
C ARG A 73 -6.24 3.38 6.30
N SER A 74 -7.49 3.25 6.69
CA SER A 74 -8.31 2.15 6.19
C SER A 74 -8.74 2.37 4.75
N LEU A 75 -8.73 3.63 4.31
CA LEU A 75 -9.04 3.97 2.93
C LEU A 75 -8.19 5.17 2.57
N ALA A 76 -7.46 5.07 1.48
CA ALA A 76 -6.58 6.15 1.09
C ALA A 76 -6.43 6.18 -0.41
N ILE A 77 -6.07 7.35 -0.91
CA ILE A 77 -5.65 7.49 -2.30
C ILE A 77 -4.14 7.64 -2.26
N ALA A 78 -3.46 6.87 -3.07
CA ALA A 78 -2.00 6.88 -3.04
C ALA A 78 -1.46 6.74 -4.44
N GLN A 79 -0.26 7.27 -4.63
CA GLN A 79 0.41 7.23 -5.91
C GLN A 79 1.60 6.30 -5.83
N VAL A 80 1.76 5.46 -6.82
CA VAL A 80 2.88 4.53 -6.89
C VAL A 80 4.15 5.31 -7.16
N LYS A 81 5.11 5.18 -6.27
CA LYS A 81 6.39 5.85 -6.42
C LYS A 81 7.46 4.90 -6.96
N TRP A 82 7.35 3.63 -6.66
CA TRP A 82 8.25 2.63 -7.21
C TRP A 82 7.61 1.27 -7.06
N SER A 83 8.07 0.34 -7.89
CA SER A 83 7.57 -1.01 -7.85
C SER A 83 8.68 -1.92 -8.34
N THR A 84 8.87 -3.03 -7.66
CA THR A 84 9.94 -3.95 -8.03
C THR A 84 9.44 -5.38 -7.87
N PRO A 85 9.80 -6.26 -8.79
CA PRO A 85 9.40 -7.66 -8.65
C PRO A 85 10.13 -8.31 -7.48
N ILE A 86 9.39 -9.10 -6.73
CA ILE A 86 9.93 -9.83 -5.60
C ILE A 86 9.33 -11.22 -5.60
N THR A 87 9.93 -12.10 -4.82
CA THR A 87 9.43 -13.44 -4.62
C THR A 87 9.11 -13.61 -3.16
N VAL A 88 7.89 -14.03 -2.87
CA VAL A 88 7.46 -14.27 -1.51
C VAL A 88 6.98 -15.70 -1.44
N GLU A 89 7.70 -16.52 -0.67
CA GLU A 89 7.35 -17.93 -0.51
C GLU A 89 7.15 -18.61 -1.84
N GLY A 90 8.04 -18.31 -2.78
CA GLY A 90 8.01 -18.96 -4.08
C GLY A 90 7.06 -18.36 -5.07
N GLU A 91 6.33 -17.33 -4.72
CA GLU A 91 5.36 -16.72 -5.61
C GLU A 91 5.76 -15.32 -5.99
N ALA A 92 5.38 -14.95 -7.19
CA ALA A 92 5.74 -13.65 -7.73
C ALA A 92 4.81 -12.57 -7.20
N TYR A 93 5.41 -11.53 -6.67
CA TYR A 93 4.71 -10.35 -6.19
C TYR A 93 5.47 -9.13 -6.66
N TYR A 94 4.92 -7.97 -6.36
CA TYR A 94 5.57 -6.70 -6.66
C TYR A 94 5.61 -5.87 -5.40
N GLY A 95 6.81 -5.60 -4.92
CA GLY A 95 7.00 -4.69 -3.81
C GLY A 95 6.73 -3.28 -4.30
N THR A 96 5.78 -2.61 -3.69
CA THR A 96 5.27 -1.35 -4.20
C THR A 96 5.29 -0.29 -3.12
N GLY A 97 5.99 0.79 -3.39
CA GLY A 97 6.01 1.94 -2.49
C GLY A 97 5.00 2.96 -2.96
N LEU A 98 4.15 3.38 -2.04
CA LEU A 98 3.06 4.29 -2.36
C LEU A 98 3.11 5.50 -1.45
N LYS A 99 2.83 6.65 -2.02
CA LYS A 99 2.77 7.89 -1.26
C LYS A 99 1.33 8.38 -1.24
N TYR A 100 0.84 8.72 -0.06
CA TYR A 100 -0.51 9.23 0.06
C TYR A 100 -0.67 10.53 -0.71
N VAL A 101 -1.80 10.67 -1.36
CA VAL A 101 -2.14 11.87 -2.10
C VAL A 101 -3.05 12.71 -1.23
N GLU A 102 -2.64 13.93 -0.99
CA GLU A 102 -3.45 14.87 -0.22
C GLU A 102 -4.40 15.59 -1.14
N ILE A 103 -5.62 15.70 -0.70
CA ILE A 103 -6.68 16.33 -1.49
C ILE A 103 -7.14 17.62 -0.85
#